data_9ffcb720dfc4bac7768951b39145800a
#
_entry.id   9ffcb720dfc4bac7768951b39145800a
#
_cell.length_a   1.000
_cell.length_b   1.000
_cell.length_c   1.000
_cell.angle_alpha   90.00
_cell.angle_beta   90.00
_cell.angle_gamma   90.00
#
_symmetry.space_group_name_H-M   'P 1'
#
loop_
_entity.id
_entity.type
_entity.pdbx_description
1 polymer ?
#
loop_
_entity_poly.entity_id
_entity_poly.type
_entity_poly.pdbx_seq_one_letter_code
_entity_poly.pdbx_strand_id
1 'polypeptide(L)'
;MKCYTVRMTKDEARERARNNFLSGLNCTQSVVAVFAEELGFDSRVLAVAQPFGAGICRMREVCGTVSGMMMCLGMSAGSPTADKAAKDAVYAHGQKLAAEFKASTGSLICAELLGLSRGAEPPTSEERTAGYYKKRPCPELCALAAGIVWEHLRGRGAQDGGA
;
A
#
# COMPACT_ATOMS: atom_id res chain seq x y z
N MET A 1 -10.25 -5.89 -19.42
CA MET A 1 -9.52 -5.64 -18.14
C MET A 1 -8.51 -6.77 -17.95
N LYS A 2 -7.26 -6.51 -17.53
CA LYS A 2 -6.28 -7.60 -17.40
C LYS A 2 -6.62 -8.45 -16.15
N CYS A 3 -6.77 -9.76 -16.32
CA CYS A 3 -6.84 -10.71 -15.22
C CYS A 3 -5.42 -10.93 -14.69
N TYR A 4 -5.17 -10.60 -13.44
CA TYR A 4 -3.87 -10.84 -12.80
C TYR A 4 -3.97 -12.11 -11.95
N THR A 5 -3.10 -13.06 -12.21
CA THR A 5 -2.97 -14.25 -11.37
C THR A 5 -1.90 -13.98 -10.31
N VAL A 6 -2.33 -13.62 -9.12
CA VAL A 6 -1.41 -13.52 -7.97
C VAL A 6 -0.97 -14.93 -7.58
N ARG A 7 0.31 -15.24 -7.78
CA ARG A 7 0.88 -16.59 -7.56
C ARG A 7 1.18 -16.90 -6.10
N MET A 8 1.42 -15.85 -5.28
CA MET A 8 1.67 -16.00 -3.85
C MET A 8 0.39 -16.17 -3.04
N THR A 9 0.50 -16.75 -1.86
CA THR A 9 -0.58 -16.78 -0.85
C THR A 9 -0.72 -15.44 -0.15
N LYS A 10 -1.84 -15.24 0.57
CA LYS A 10 -2.06 -14.02 1.38
C LYS A 10 -0.97 -13.86 2.46
N ASP A 11 -0.59 -14.97 3.11
CA ASP A 11 0.41 -14.93 4.17
C ASP A 11 1.81 -14.62 3.61
N GLU A 12 2.16 -15.14 2.44
CA GLU A 12 3.40 -14.76 1.74
C GLU A 12 3.40 -13.28 1.36
N ALA A 13 2.28 -12.72 0.88
CA ALA A 13 2.18 -11.30 0.57
C ALA A 13 2.40 -10.43 1.82
N ARG A 14 1.78 -10.80 2.93
CA ARG A 14 1.94 -10.12 4.23
C ARG A 14 3.38 -10.18 4.73
N GLU A 15 3.98 -11.35 4.68
CA GLU A 15 5.38 -11.56 5.11
C GLU A 15 6.36 -10.77 4.26
N ARG A 16 6.20 -10.77 2.93
CA ARG A 16 7.03 -9.96 2.02
C ARG A 16 6.94 -8.48 2.33
N ALA A 17 5.73 -7.93 2.54
CA ALA A 17 5.56 -6.51 2.88
C ALA A 17 6.24 -6.15 4.20
N ARG A 18 6.11 -7.01 5.23
CA ARG A 18 6.79 -6.84 6.52
C ARG A 18 8.31 -6.82 6.33
N ASN A 19 8.85 -7.80 5.62
CA ASN A 19 10.29 -7.95 5.39
C ASN A 19 10.86 -6.82 4.53
N ASN A 20 10.12 -6.35 3.55
CA ASN A 20 10.48 -5.17 2.76
C ASN A 20 10.67 -3.93 3.66
N PHE A 21 9.77 -3.71 4.61
CA PHE A 21 9.90 -2.60 5.55
C PHE A 21 11.10 -2.80 6.49
N LEU A 22 11.30 -4.00 6.99
CA LEU A 22 12.43 -4.33 7.87
C LEU A 22 13.78 -4.24 7.15
N SER A 23 13.82 -4.45 5.84
CA SER A 23 15.02 -4.30 5.00
C SER A 23 15.33 -2.86 4.59
N GLY A 24 14.50 -1.87 5.00
CA GLY A 24 14.78 -0.45 4.80
C GLY A 24 13.89 0.29 3.82
N LEU A 25 13.01 -0.39 3.07
CA LEU A 25 12.01 0.31 2.25
C LEU A 25 11.03 1.09 3.14
N ASN A 26 10.48 2.19 2.63
CA ASN A 26 9.44 2.90 3.35
C ASN A 26 8.07 2.19 3.22
N CYS A 27 7.07 2.67 3.96
CA CYS A 27 5.76 2.01 4.03
C CYS A 27 5.13 1.81 2.65
N THR A 28 5.17 2.81 1.76
CA THR A 28 4.59 2.74 0.42
C THR A 28 5.34 1.76 -0.46
N GLN A 29 6.66 1.89 -0.50
CA GLN A 29 7.53 0.99 -1.25
C GLN A 29 7.36 -0.47 -0.80
N SER A 30 7.21 -0.70 0.51
CA SER A 30 7.07 -2.04 1.08
C SER A 30 5.84 -2.79 0.58
N VAL A 31 4.72 -2.08 0.41
CA VAL A 31 3.48 -2.66 -0.14
C VAL A 31 3.57 -2.81 -1.65
N VAL A 32 4.02 -1.77 -2.36
CA VAL A 32 4.13 -1.78 -3.84
C VAL A 32 5.06 -2.87 -4.33
N ALA A 33 6.22 -3.07 -3.68
CA ALA A 33 7.22 -4.07 -4.07
C ALA A 33 6.69 -5.51 -4.03
N VAL A 34 5.65 -5.79 -3.25
CA VAL A 34 5.04 -7.14 -3.20
C VAL A 34 4.38 -7.50 -4.52
N PHE A 35 3.73 -6.52 -5.17
CA PHE A 35 2.83 -6.78 -6.30
C PHE A 35 3.32 -6.21 -7.64
N ALA A 36 4.33 -5.35 -7.64
CA ALA A 36 4.75 -4.62 -8.83
C ALA A 36 5.05 -5.55 -10.02
N GLU A 37 5.87 -6.56 -9.82
CA GLU A 37 6.25 -7.50 -10.88
C GLU A 37 5.04 -8.30 -11.40
N GLU A 38 4.20 -8.83 -10.51
CA GLU A 38 3.00 -9.59 -10.88
C GLU A 38 1.97 -8.72 -11.64
N LEU A 39 1.96 -7.42 -11.36
CA LEU A 39 1.11 -6.44 -12.05
C LEU A 39 1.77 -5.91 -13.34
N GLY A 40 2.97 -6.38 -13.70
CA GLY A 40 3.68 -6.02 -14.92
C GLY A 40 4.43 -4.69 -14.86
N PHE A 41 4.81 -4.26 -13.66
CA PHE A 41 5.60 -3.05 -13.43
C PHE A 41 7.03 -3.41 -12.99
N ASP A 42 8.00 -2.72 -13.54
CA ASP A 42 9.40 -2.88 -13.12
C ASP A 42 9.74 -2.09 -11.85
N SER A 43 10.97 -2.27 -11.35
CA SER A 43 11.43 -1.67 -10.09
C SER A 43 11.41 -0.13 -10.07
N ARG A 44 11.32 0.55 -11.21
CA ARG A 44 11.22 2.03 -11.27
C ARG A 44 9.97 2.55 -10.59
N VAL A 45 8.91 1.75 -10.49
CA VAL A 45 7.71 2.12 -9.72
C VAL A 45 8.02 2.36 -8.24
N LEU A 46 9.05 1.74 -7.69
CA LEU A 46 9.48 1.97 -6.29
C LEU A 46 10.08 3.37 -6.09
N ALA A 47 10.74 3.92 -7.10
CA ALA A 47 11.19 5.31 -7.05
C ALA A 47 10.00 6.28 -7.05
N VAL A 48 8.96 6.00 -7.84
CA VAL A 48 7.70 6.78 -7.83
C VAL A 48 6.97 6.64 -6.49
N ALA A 49 7.02 5.48 -5.87
CA ALA A 49 6.40 5.22 -4.57
C ALA A 49 7.12 5.90 -3.39
N GLN A 50 8.41 6.22 -3.53
CA GLN A 50 9.24 6.70 -2.44
C GLN A 50 8.72 7.96 -1.74
N PRO A 51 8.25 9.03 -2.45
CA PRO A 51 7.76 10.25 -1.78
C PRO A 51 6.52 10.02 -0.91
N PHE A 52 5.75 8.98 -1.14
CA PHE A 52 4.52 8.70 -0.40
C PHE A 52 4.76 8.03 0.96
N GLY A 53 6.00 7.67 1.29
CA GLY A 53 6.36 7.13 2.60
C GLY A 53 6.25 8.17 3.73
N ALA A 54 6.13 7.67 4.97
CA ALA A 54 6.02 8.48 6.18
C ALA A 54 4.89 9.52 6.17
N GLY A 55 3.78 9.18 5.53
CA GLY A 55 2.63 10.08 5.38
C GLY A 55 2.95 11.24 4.46
N ILE A 56 3.45 10.93 3.28
CA ILE A 56 3.92 11.84 2.22
C ILE A 56 5.09 12.70 2.74
N CYS A 57 6.31 12.32 2.36
CA CYS A 57 7.54 13.08 2.67
C CYS A 57 7.67 13.52 4.14
N ARG A 58 7.25 12.70 5.11
CA ARG A 58 7.23 13.00 6.56
C ARG A 58 6.26 14.13 7.00
N MET A 59 5.28 14.48 6.17
CA MET A 59 4.20 15.39 6.55
C MET A 59 3.16 14.75 7.49
N ARG A 60 3.27 13.45 7.73
CA ARG A 60 2.40 12.68 8.64
C ARG A 60 0.92 12.68 8.27
N GLU A 61 0.63 12.92 6.99
CA GLU A 61 -0.70 12.86 6.38
C GLU A 61 -1.13 11.40 6.11
N VAL A 62 -1.66 11.08 4.95
CA VAL A 62 -2.10 9.71 4.61
C VAL A 62 -0.98 8.71 4.83
N CYS A 63 -1.27 7.61 5.55
CA CYS A 63 -0.30 6.55 5.81
C CYS A 63 0.26 5.97 4.50
N GLY A 64 1.59 5.81 4.45
CA GLY A 64 2.25 5.27 3.26
C GLY A 64 1.79 3.87 2.87
N THR A 65 1.29 3.06 3.81
CA THR A 65 0.70 1.76 3.50
C THR A 65 -0.61 1.91 2.71
N VAL A 66 -1.43 2.91 3.08
CA VAL A 66 -2.66 3.25 2.34
C VAL A 66 -2.30 3.77 0.94
N SER A 67 -1.33 4.66 0.83
CA SER A 67 -0.83 5.12 -0.48
C SER A 67 -0.33 3.94 -1.33
N GLY A 68 0.37 2.98 -0.73
CA GLY A 68 0.81 1.75 -1.40
C GLY A 68 -0.34 0.90 -1.90
N MET A 69 -1.42 0.74 -1.11
CA MET A 69 -2.64 0.06 -1.57
C MET A 69 -3.26 0.77 -2.78
N MET A 70 -3.34 2.11 -2.74
CA MET A 70 -3.89 2.90 -3.86
C MET A 70 -3.01 2.79 -5.11
N MET A 71 -1.70 2.74 -4.98
CA MET A 71 -0.80 2.49 -6.11
C MET A 71 -1.01 1.10 -6.71
N CYS A 72 -1.13 0.06 -5.88
CA CYS A 72 -1.44 -1.30 -6.35
C CYS A 72 -2.82 -1.36 -7.06
N LEU A 73 -3.81 -0.66 -6.52
CA LEU A 73 -5.11 -0.49 -7.18
C LEU A 73 -4.96 0.18 -8.54
N GLY A 74 -4.21 1.28 -8.62
CA GLY A 74 -3.93 1.98 -9.88
C GLY A 74 -3.22 1.09 -10.90
N MET A 75 -2.20 0.34 -10.48
CA MET A 75 -1.47 -0.60 -11.34
C MET A 75 -2.36 -1.73 -11.89
N SER A 76 -3.35 -2.19 -11.10
CA SER A 76 -4.23 -3.31 -11.49
C SER A 76 -5.49 -2.87 -12.24
N ALA A 77 -5.99 -1.67 -12.03
CA ALA A 77 -7.31 -1.22 -12.47
C ALA A 77 -7.35 0.19 -13.04
N GLY A 78 -6.27 0.96 -12.91
CA GLY A 78 -6.21 2.34 -13.40
C GLY A 78 -6.28 2.41 -14.92
N SER A 79 -6.84 3.51 -15.43
CA SER A 79 -6.84 3.86 -16.85
C SER A 79 -5.92 5.06 -17.10
N PRO A 80 -5.09 5.03 -18.16
CA PRO A 80 -4.28 6.18 -18.55
C PRO A 80 -5.08 7.24 -19.32
N THR A 81 -6.36 6.99 -19.58
CA THR A 81 -7.22 7.87 -20.36
C THR A 81 -8.24 8.60 -19.48
N ALA A 82 -8.85 9.67 -20.02
CA ALA A 82 -9.88 10.45 -19.34
C ALA A 82 -11.26 9.74 -19.36
N ASP A 83 -11.29 8.47 -19.00
CA ASP A 83 -12.49 7.66 -18.89
C ASP A 83 -13.14 7.86 -17.52
N LYS A 84 -14.34 8.46 -17.53
CA LYS A 84 -15.11 8.72 -16.29
C LYS A 84 -15.53 7.42 -15.60
N ALA A 85 -16.02 6.43 -16.34
CA ALA A 85 -16.51 5.18 -15.75
C ALA A 85 -15.37 4.40 -15.10
N ALA A 86 -14.20 4.32 -15.75
CA ALA A 86 -13.01 3.72 -15.18
C ALA A 86 -12.54 4.45 -13.90
N LYS A 87 -12.59 5.79 -13.92
CA LYS A 87 -12.24 6.61 -12.76
C LYS A 87 -13.18 6.37 -11.58
N ASP A 88 -14.50 6.37 -11.82
CA ASP A 88 -15.50 6.13 -10.79
C ASP A 88 -15.33 4.73 -10.17
N ALA A 89 -15.05 3.71 -10.99
CA ALA A 89 -14.79 2.35 -10.53
C ALA A 89 -13.53 2.28 -9.63
N VAL A 90 -12.44 2.92 -10.03
CA VAL A 90 -11.21 2.98 -9.21
C VAL A 90 -11.47 3.69 -7.89
N TYR A 91 -12.22 4.79 -7.89
CA TYR A 91 -12.55 5.51 -6.65
C TYR A 91 -13.41 4.66 -5.70
N ALA A 92 -14.41 3.95 -6.21
CA ALA A 92 -15.24 3.06 -5.41
C ALA A 92 -14.41 1.92 -4.77
N HIS A 93 -13.52 1.30 -5.54
CA HIS A 93 -12.61 0.28 -5.01
C HIS A 93 -11.62 0.87 -3.98
N GLY A 94 -11.05 2.04 -4.25
CA GLY A 94 -10.14 2.70 -3.33
C GLY A 94 -10.80 3.01 -1.98
N GLN A 95 -12.02 3.53 -2.00
CA GLN A 95 -12.78 3.78 -0.76
C GLN A 95 -13.04 2.50 0.03
N LYS A 96 -13.35 1.38 -0.66
CA LYS A 96 -13.55 0.08 -0.01
C LYS A 96 -12.28 -0.42 0.67
N LEU A 97 -11.13 -0.40 -0.02
CA LEU A 97 -9.85 -0.80 0.56
C LEU A 97 -9.46 0.09 1.75
N ALA A 98 -9.66 1.40 1.63
CA ALA A 98 -9.38 2.35 2.70
C ALA A 98 -10.29 2.11 3.94
N ALA A 99 -11.58 1.83 3.72
CA ALA A 99 -12.52 1.51 4.79
C ALA A 99 -12.13 0.23 5.54
N GLU A 100 -11.71 -0.82 4.83
CA GLU A 100 -11.25 -2.08 5.42
C GLU A 100 -9.98 -1.87 6.26
N PHE A 101 -9.01 -1.12 5.74
CA PHE A 101 -7.80 -0.77 6.50
C PHE A 101 -8.15 0.04 7.75
N LYS A 102 -9.02 1.06 7.62
CA LYS A 102 -9.45 1.89 8.74
C LYS A 102 -10.21 1.10 9.80
N ALA A 103 -11.07 0.15 9.40
CA ALA A 103 -11.78 -0.71 10.33
C ALA A 103 -10.83 -1.55 11.21
N SER A 104 -9.69 -1.96 10.66
CA SER A 104 -8.68 -2.76 11.36
C SER A 104 -7.71 -1.93 12.21
N THR A 105 -7.51 -0.64 11.88
CA THR A 105 -6.44 0.20 12.45
C THR A 105 -6.93 1.46 13.18
N GLY A 106 -8.17 1.84 12.97
CA GLY A 106 -8.79 3.05 13.50
C GLY A 106 -8.57 4.31 12.66
N SER A 107 -7.55 4.38 11.82
CA SER A 107 -7.24 5.59 11.04
C SER A 107 -6.58 5.28 9.69
N LEU A 108 -6.59 6.28 8.80
CA LEU A 108 -5.81 6.31 7.56
C LEU A 108 -4.62 7.27 7.66
N ILE A 109 -4.49 8.01 8.75
CA ILE A 109 -3.53 9.10 8.92
C ILE A 109 -2.28 8.60 9.63
N CYS A 110 -1.11 8.89 9.06
CA CYS A 110 0.19 8.45 9.58
C CYS A 110 0.42 8.94 11.02
N ALA A 111 0.16 10.23 11.30
CA ALA A 111 0.31 10.77 12.64
C ALA A 111 -0.53 10.01 13.68
N GLU A 112 -1.80 9.76 13.37
CA GLU A 112 -2.73 9.10 14.28
C GLU A 112 -2.34 7.64 14.55
N LEU A 113 -1.94 6.91 13.49
CA LEU A 113 -1.47 5.52 13.60
C LEU A 113 -0.17 5.37 14.40
N LEU A 114 0.63 6.43 14.46
CA LEU A 114 1.89 6.46 15.20
C LEU A 114 1.76 7.14 16.58
N GLY A 115 0.60 7.68 16.93
CA GLY A 115 0.43 8.46 18.16
C GLY A 115 1.25 9.75 18.18
N LEU A 116 1.45 10.37 17.01
CA LEU A 116 2.21 11.60 16.84
C LEU A 116 1.28 12.81 16.64
N SER A 117 1.79 14.00 16.89
CA SER A 117 1.11 15.24 16.50
C SER A 117 1.06 15.35 14.98
N ARG A 118 0.01 15.97 14.45
CA ARG A 118 -0.05 16.33 13.02
C ARG A 118 0.94 17.41 12.70
N GLY A 119 1.50 17.37 11.51
CA GLY A 119 2.42 18.36 10.96
C GLY A 119 3.69 17.75 10.41
N ALA A 120 4.36 18.52 9.58
CA ALA A 120 5.61 18.11 8.95
C ALA A 120 6.73 17.99 9.99
N GLU A 121 7.47 16.90 9.91
CA GLU A 121 8.72 16.70 10.65
C GLU A 121 9.92 17.07 9.77
N PRO A 122 11.12 17.25 10.36
CA PRO A 122 12.34 17.47 9.59
C PRO A 122 12.48 16.41 8.47
N PRO A 123 12.91 16.79 7.26
CA PRO A 123 12.94 15.90 6.09
C PRO A 123 14.11 14.89 6.14
N THR A 124 14.50 14.49 7.32
CA THR A 124 15.58 13.53 7.56
C THR A 124 14.98 12.21 8.04
N SER A 125 15.27 11.13 7.34
CA SER A 125 14.82 9.79 7.75
C SER A 125 15.51 9.37 9.05
N GLU A 126 14.76 8.70 9.92
CA GLU A 126 15.30 8.15 11.16
C GLU A 126 16.15 6.89 10.88
N GLU A 127 17.20 6.72 11.69
CA GLU A 127 17.96 5.47 11.65
C GLU A 127 17.10 4.26 12.05
N ARG A 128 17.26 3.17 11.32
CA ARG A 128 16.50 1.92 11.48
C ARG A 128 17.11 1.03 12.55
N THR A 129 17.08 1.50 13.82
CA THR A 129 17.57 0.75 14.98
C THR A 129 16.52 -0.25 15.50
N ALA A 130 16.94 -1.19 16.36
CA ALA A 130 16.02 -2.08 17.06
C ALA A 130 14.96 -1.30 17.87
N GLY A 131 15.35 -0.16 18.46
CA GLY A 131 14.45 0.73 19.20
C GLY A 131 13.42 1.42 18.29
N TYR A 132 13.79 1.76 17.05
CA TYR A 132 12.90 2.27 16.04
C TYR A 132 11.76 1.29 15.76
N TYR A 133 12.09 0.02 15.46
CA TYR A 133 11.10 -0.99 15.12
C TYR A 133 10.18 -1.36 16.28
N LYS A 134 10.68 -1.35 17.52
CA LYS A 134 9.87 -1.63 18.72
C LYS A 134 8.75 -0.61 18.95
N LYS A 135 8.93 0.63 18.52
CA LYS A 135 8.00 1.75 18.75
C LYS A 135 7.01 1.96 17.60
N ARG A 136 7.19 1.27 16.47
CA ARG A 136 6.42 1.56 15.26
C ARG A 136 5.61 0.36 14.80
N PRO A 137 4.29 0.52 14.60
CA PRO A 137 3.43 -0.54 14.05
C PRO A 137 3.62 -0.72 12.54
N CYS A 138 4.50 0.05 11.89
CA CYS A 138 4.63 0.12 10.44
C CYS A 138 4.86 -1.23 9.76
N PRO A 139 5.69 -2.18 10.26
CA PRO A 139 5.82 -3.49 9.65
C PRO A 139 4.49 -4.23 9.56
N GLU A 140 3.69 -4.19 10.63
CA GLU A 140 2.38 -4.86 10.69
C GLU A 140 1.33 -4.14 9.85
N LEU A 141 1.39 -2.81 9.77
CA LEU A 141 0.53 -2.03 8.86
C LEU A 141 0.85 -2.36 7.40
N CYS A 142 2.12 -2.55 7.03
CA CYS A 142 2.52 -2.99 5.69
C CYS A 142 1.96 -4.40 5.39
N ALA A 143 2.08 -5.32 6.34
CA ALA A 143 1.55 -6.67 6.21
C ALA A 143 0.03 -6.67 6.04
N LEU A 144 -0.69 -5.90 6.86
CA LEU A 144 -2.15 -5.76 6.74
C LEU A 144 -2.55 -5.23 5.37
N ALA A 145 -1.92 -4.12 4.94
CA ALA A 145 -2.20 -3.51 3.64
C ALA A 145 -1.96 -4.49 2.47
N ALA A 146 -0.86 -5.25 2.51
CA ALA A 146 -0.60 -6.27 1.50
C ALA A 146 -1.65 -7.38 1.49
N GLY A 147 -2.14 -7.80 2.67
CA GLY A 147 -3.24 -8.76 2.77
C GLY A 147 -4.54 -8.26 2.13
N ILE A 148 -4.89 -6.99 2.36
CA ILE A 148 -6.07 -6.33 1.76
C ILE A 148 -5.93 -6.25 0.23
N VAL A 149 -4.77 -5.82 -0.27
CA VAL A 149 -4.49 -5.79 -1.72
C VAL A 149 -4.59 -7.18 -2.33
N TRP A 150 -4.03 -8.19 -1.69
CA TRP A 150 -4.08 -9.56 -2.16
C TRP A 150 -5.52 -10.07 -2.33
N GLU A 151 -6.38 -9.83 -1.35
CA GLU A 151 -7.80 -10.21 -1.42
C GLU A 151 -8.52 -9.50 -2.56
N HIS A 152 -8.25 -8.19 -2.73
CA HIS A 152 -8.81 -7.42 -3.83
C HIS A 152 -8.41 -7.99 -5.20
N LEU A 153 -7.13 -8.30 -5.40
CA LEU A 153 -6.64 -8.85 -6.67
C LEU A 153 -7.21 -10.23 -6.96
N ARG A 154 -7.34 -11.09 -5.96
CA ARG A 154 -7.94 -12.43 -6.08
C ARG A 154 -9.44 -12.36 -6.36
N GLY A 155 -10.17 -11.47 -5.70
CA GLY A 155 -11.60 -11.28 -5.90
C GLY A 155 -11.94 -10.80 -7.32
N ARG A 156 -11.07 -10.02 -7.94
CA ARG A 156 -11.22 -9.60 -9.35
C ARG A 156 -11.01 -10.75 -10.33
N GLY A 157 -10.03 -11.61 -10.08
CA GLY A 157 -9.79 -12.79 -10.92
C GLY A 157 -10.97 -13.78 -10.96
N ALA A 158 -11.75 -13.84 -9.89
CA ALA A 158 -12.93 -14.70 -9.81
C ALA A 158 -14.15 -14.12 -10.55
N GLN A 159 -14.25 -12.80 -10.71
CA GLN A 159 -15.36 -12.14 -11.39
C GLN A 159 -15.19 -12.08 -12.92
N ASP A 160 -13.96 -12.07 -13.41
CA ASP A 160 -13.66 -12.00 -14.86
C ASP A 160 -13.54 -13.41 -15.51
N GLY A 161 -13.53 -14.49 -14.72
CA GLY A 161 -13.43 -15.88 -15.20
C GLY A 161 -14.78 -16.57 -15.45
N GLY A 162 -15.89 -15.88 -15.33
CA GLY A 162 -17.26 -16.42 -15.43
C GLY A 162 -18.07 -15.90 -16.64
N ALA A 163 -17.43 -15.71 -17.80
CA ALA A 163 -18.14 -15.38 -19.05
C ALA A 163 -17.65 -16.25 -20.19
#